data_7f567581db3f4f6340e4cabecbf6fe6d
#
_entry.id   7f567581db3f4f6340e4cabecbf6fe6d
#
_cell.length_a   1.000
_cell.length_b   1.000
_cell.length_c   1.000
_cell.angle_alpha   90.00
_cell.angle_beta   90.00
_cell.angle_gamma   90.00
#
_symmetry.space_group_name_H-M   'P 1'
#
loop_
_entity.id
_entity.type
_entity.pdbx_description
1 polymer ?
#
loop_
_entity_poly.entity_id
_entity_poly.type
_entity_poly.pdbx_seq_one_letter_code
_entity_poly.pdbx_strand_id
1 'polypeptide(L)'
;MNTATNAATNAAMTTISHVLLDIEGTTCPVSFVAATLFPYARARLQPFLQAHGQDADLQPLLSDLNAAWHSAHHEAKKPQNEPPSLDQLCRFLQQLIDADRKLTALKDLQGLIWNEGYADGELCTPLFNDVPPTLKRWHADGLQLAVYSSGSVAAQQLLYAHSNAGDLCPLFSAWFDTRSGPKQDPASYLLIANSLAVSAAKILFVSDSLAELDAAQASGLATRFSRRAGNPEQHPGRHNLINSLEELQLS
;
A
#
# COMPACT_ATOMS: atom_id res chain seq x y z
N MET A 1 -54.34 8.91 -32.06
CA MET A 1 -53.15 8.12 -32.42
C MET A 1 -51.94 8.81 -31.80
N ASN A 2 -51.53 8.37 -30.62
CA ASN A 2 -50.38 8.93 -29.93
C ASN A 2 -49.30 7.87 -29.93
N THR A 3 -48.29 8.05 -30.79
CA THR A 3 -47.08 7.23 -30.77
C THR A 3 -46.11 7.83 -29.75
N ALA A 4 -46.11 7.27 -28.54
CA ALA A 4 -45.07 7.54 -27.57
C ALA A 4 -43.81 6.79 -28.02
N THR A 5 -42.83 7.53 -28.48
CA THR A 5 -41.50 7.03 -28.83
C THR A 5 -40.76 6.74 -27.51
N ASN A 6 -40.62 5.46 -27.23
CA ASN A 6 -39.84 4.97 -26.06
C ASN A 6 -38.34 5.13 -26.39
N ALA A 7 -37.75 6.24 -25.99
CA ALA A 7 -36.29 6.42 -26.01
C ALA A 7 -35.70 5.64 -24.84
N ALA A 8 -35.45 4.35 -25.07
CA ALA A 8 -34.61 3.56 -24.17
C ALA A 8 -33.19 4.16 -24.23
N THR A 9 -32.83 4.88 -23.18
CA THR A 9 -31.48 5.39 -22.98
C THR A 9 -30.56 4.17 -22.79
N ASN A 10 -29.87 3.80 -23.85
CA ASN A 10 -28.84 2.79 -23.86
C ASN A 10 -27.66 3.41 -23.10
N ALA A 11 -27.65 3.30 -21.76
CA ALA A 11 -26.47 3.62 -20.97
C ALA A 11 -25.40 2.61 -21.39
N ALA A 12 -24.47 3.06 -22.23
CA ALA A 12 -23.31 2.27 -22.60
C ALA A 12 -22.65 1.80 -21.30
N MET A 13 -22.63 0.50 -21.05
CA MET A 13 -21.91 -0.08 -19.91
C MET A 13 -20.45 0.36 -20.04
N THR A 14 -19.99 1.16 -19.10
CA THR A 14 -18.61 1.65 -19.11
C THR A 14 -17.69 0.46 -18.88
N THR A 15 -16.96 0.05 -19.92
CA THR A 15 -16.03 -1.07 -19.82
C THR A 15 -14.85 -0.65 -18.94
N ILE A 16 -14.56 -1.42 -17.92
CA ILE A 16 -13.37 -1.23 -17.05
C ILE A 16 -12.13 -1.49 -17.89
N SER A 17 -11.17 -0.58 -17.83
CA SER A 17 -9.88 -0.70 -18.52
C SER A 17 -8.69 -0.66 -17.54
N HIS A 18 -8.93 -0.21 -16.31
CA HIS A 18 -7.91 -0.11 -15.27
C HIS A 18 -8.40 -0.74 -13.98
N VAL A 19 -7.53 -1.47 -13.32
CA VAL A 19 -7.78 -2.02 -11.98
C VAL A 19 -6.79 -1.40 -11.01
N LEU A 20 -7.31 -0.70 -10.02
CA LEU A 20 -6.56 -0.13 -8.91
C LEU A 20 -6.74 -1.05 -7.70
N LEU A 21 -5.66 -1.53 -7.12
CA LEU A 21 -5.68 -2.52 -6.05
C LEU A 21 -5.09 -1.93 -4.76
N ASP A 22 -5.78 -2.12 -3.67
CA ASP A 22 -5.18 -2.08 -2.34
C ASP A 22 -4.36 -3.34 -2.10
N ILE A 23 -3.49 -3.32 -1.07
CA ILE A 23 -2.60 -4.46 -0.75
C ILE A 23 -3.15 -5.25 0.43
N GLU A 24 -3.15 -4.63 1.63
CA GLU A 24 -3.50 -5.31 2.88
C GLU A 24 -4.97 -5.69 2.89
N GLY A 25 -5.29 -6.95 3.18
CA GLY A 25 -6.68 -7.42 3.16
C GLY A 25 -7.30 -7.56 1.77
N THR A 26 -6.56 -7.24 0.71
CA THR A 26 -7.03 -7.30 -0.69
C THR A 26 -6.22 -8.31 -1.49
N THR A 27 -4.92 -8.10 -1.62
CA THR A 27 -4.01 -8.99 -2.34
C THR A 27 -3.09 -9.78 -1.42
N CYS A 28 -2.85 -9.27 -0.21
CA CYS A 28 -2.01 -9.85 0.84
C CYS A 28 -2.78 -9.87 2.17
N PRO A 29 -2.60 -10.87 3.05
CA PRO A 29 -3.21 -10.86 4.38
C PRO A 29 -2.79 -9.65 5.21
N VAL A 30 -3.75 -9.01 5.90
CA VAL A 30 -3.49 -7.90 6.85
C VAL A 30 -2.45 -8.30 7.90
N SER A 31 -2.50 -9.57 8.35
CA SER A 31 -1.57 -10.11 9.35
C SER A 31 -0.10 -10.11 8.90
N PHE A 32 0.19 -10.14 7.59
CA PHE A 32 1.58 -10.19 7.11
C PHE A 32 2.34 -8.92 7.50
N VAL A 33 1.75 -7.75 7.31
CA VAL A 33 2.39 -6.48 7.67
C VAL A 33 2.57 -6.38 9.18
N ALA A 34 1.50 -6.62 9.95
CA ALA A 34 1.51 -6.47 11.40
C ALA A 34 2.31 -7.55 12.13
N ALA A 35 2.23 -8.82 11.67
CA ALA A 35 2.83 -9.96 12.38
C ALA A 35 4.19 -10.41 11.81
N THR A 36 4.59 -9.92 10.62
CA THR A 36 5.87 -10.29 10.00
C THR A 36 6.74 -9.07 9.72
N LEU A 37 6.28 -8.11 8.90
CA LEU A 37 7.14 -7.01 8.44
C LEU A 37 7.56 -6.07 9.56
N PHE A 38 6.63 -5.60 10.41
CA PHE A 38 6.99 -4.73 11.52
C PHE A 38 7.84 -5.42 12.58
N PRO A 39 7.53 -6.64 13.05
CA PRO A 39 8.41 -7.37 13.96
C PRO A 39 9.79 -7.66 13.36
N TYR A 40 9.86 -7.99 12.07
CA TYR A 40 11.14 -8.18 11.37
C TYR A 40 11.99 -6.91 11.40
N ALA A 41 11.46 -5.77 10.96
CA ALA A 41 12.18 -4.50 10.98
C ALA A 41 12.61 -4.13 12.41
N ARG A 42 11.72 -4.32 13.39
CA ARG A 42 12.01 -4.06 14.80
C ARG A 42 13.20 -4.87 15.34
N ALA A 43 13.27 -6.14 15.00
CA ALA A 43 14.34 -7.04 15.42
C ALA A 43 15.67 -6.73 14.71
N ARG A 44 15.61 -6.27 13.45
CA ARG A 44 16.77 -6.00 12.61
C ARG A 44 17.32 -4.57 12.74
N LEU A 45 16.66 -3.66 13.47
CA LEU A 45 17.11 -2.27 13.62
C LEU A 45 18.56 -2.16 14.06
N GLN A 46 18.94 -2.82 15.17
CA GLN A 46 20.28 -2.70 15.72
C GLN A 46 21.35 -3.34 14.82
N PRO A 47 21.20 -4.59 14.36
CA PRO A 47 22.13 -5.19 13.39
C PRO A 47 22.31 -4.34 12.13
N PHE A 48 21.22 -3.84 11.56
CA PHE A 48 21.26 -3.01 10.36
C PHE A 48 22.05 -1.71 10.59
N LEU A 49 21.74 -0.98 11.66
CA LEU A 49 22.43 0.27 11.98
C LEU A 49 23.90 0.04 12.39
N GLN A 50 24.25 -1.11 12.95
CA GLN A 50 25.64 -1.48 13.22
C GLN A 50 26.42 -1.73 11.91
N ALA A 51 25.80 -2.38 10.93
CA ALA A 51 26.42 -2.69 9.65
C ALA A 51 26.55 -1.44 8.76
N HIS A 52 25.48 -0.63 8.67
CA HIS A 52 25.32 0.44 7.69
C HIS A 52 25.41 1.86 8.26
N GLY A 53 25.51 2.01 9.57
CA GLY A 53 25.47 3.33 10.22
C GLY A 53 26.60 4.29 9.82
N GLN A 54 27.62 3.82 9.09
CA GLN A 54 28.69 4.63 8.55
C GLN A 54 28.58 4.87 7.04
N ASP A 55 27.58 4.29 6.37
CA ASP A 55 27.40 4.43 4.93
C ASP A 55 26.97 5.87 4.59
N ALA A 56 27.63 6.46 3.61
CA ALA A 56 27.39 7.86 3.22
C ALA A 56 25.93 8.11 2.82
N ASP A 57 25.32 7.14 2.11
CA ASP A 57 23.95 7.23 1.62
C ASP A 57 22.91 7.15 2.77
N LEU A 58 23.27 6.59 3.92
CA LEU A 58 22.40 6.51 5.10
C LEU A 58 22.47 7.76 5.97
N GLN A 59 23.51 8.59 5.86
CA GLN A 59 23.71 9.74 6.74
C GLN A 59 22.57 10.75 6.75
N PRO A 60 21.93 11.12 5.62
CA PRO A 60 20.77 12.01 5.64
C PRO A 60 19.62 11.45 6.46
N LEU A 61 19.33 10.15 6.30
CA LEU A 61 18.27 9.45 7.04
C LEU A 61 18.58 9.39 8.54
N LEU A 62 19.83 9.09 8.92
CA LEU A 62 20.26 9.09 10.32
C LEU A 62 20.16 10.49 10.94
N SER A 63 20.44 11.53 10.19
CA SER A 63 20.26 12.92 10.65
C SER A 63 18.80 13.21 11.01
N ASP A 64 17.85 12.79 10.15
CA ASP A 64 16.43 12.97 10.40
C ASP A 64 15.92 12.15 11.59
N LEU A 65 16.42 10.93 11.76
CA LEU A 65 16.09 10.08 12.90
C LEU A 65 16.64 10.65 14.22
N ASN A 66 17.86 11.18 14.21
CA ASN A 66 18.46 11.85 15.35
C ASN A 66 17.70 13.14 15.71
N ALA A 67 17.28 13.93 14.71
CA ALA A 67 16.45 15.11 14.93
C ALA A 67 15.11 14.76 15.56
N ALA A 68 14.49 13.66 15.11
CA ALA A 68 13.24 13.17 15.70
C ALA A 68 13.45 12.69 17.16
N TRP A 69 14.57 12.00 17.44
CA TRP A 69 14.92 11.60 18.80
C TRP A 69 15.09 12.82 19.72
N HIS A 70 15.85 13.84 19.30
CA HIS A 70 16.03 15.08 20.06
C HIS A 70 14.70 15.79 20.31
N SER A 71 13.83 15.86 19.30
CA SER A 71 12.52 16.49 19.43
C SER A 71 11.64 15.79 20.48
N ALA A 72 11.71 14.46 20.55
CA ALA A 72 10.93 13.66 21.49
C ALA A 72 11.47 13.70 22.93
N HIS A 73 12.78 13.97 23.10
CA HIS A 73 13.47 13.95 24.41
C HIS A 73 13.87 15.33 24.90
N HIS A 74 13.13 16.38 24.46
CA HIS A 74 13.36 17.77 24.87
C HIS A 74 13.15 17.95 26.39
N GLU A 75 14.18 17.66 27.18
CA GLU A 75 14.33 18.22 28.51
C GLU A 75 15.15 19.53 28.41
N ALA A 76 14.58 20.64 28.87
CA ALA A 76 15.08 22.00 28.70
C ALA A 76 16.46 22.29 29.36
N LYS A 77 17.24 21.29 29.72
CA LYS A 77 18.49 21.41 30.52
C LYS A 77 19.71 20.64 30.03
N LYS A 78 19.66 19.92 28.89
CA LYS A 78 20.86 19.24 28.36
C LYS A 78 21.32 19.87 27.03
N PRO A 79 22.67 19.90 26.78
CA PRO A 79 23.18 20.36 25.49
C PRO A 79 22.62 19.51 24.34
N GLN A 80 22.01 20.15 23.36
CA GLN A 80 21.30 19.52 22.23
C GLN A 80 22.25 18.95 21.15
N ASN A 81 23.54 18.83 21.38
CA ASN A 81 24.55 18.62 20.34
C ASN A 81 25.16 17.21 20.31
N GLU A 82 24.86 16.32 21.28
CA GLU A 82 25.36 14.96 21.20
C GLU A 82 24.29 14.03 20.57
N PRO A 83 24.63 13.31 19.49
CA PRO A 83 23.71 12.33 18.92
C PRO A 83 23.46 11.22 19.98
N PRO A 84 22.26 10.60 19.95
CA PRO A 84 21.99 9.47 20.83
C PRO A 84 22.99 8.34 20.56
N SER A 85 23.30 7.55 21.60
CA SER A 85 23.98 6.29 21.36
C SER A 85 23.13 5.37 20.49
N LEU A 86 23.75 4.43 19.80
CA LEU A 86 23.02 3.46 18.96
C LEU A 86 21.88 2.77 19.73
N ASP A 87 22.15 2.36 20.99
CA ASP A 87 21.15 1.72 21.85
C ASP A 87 19.97 2.64 22.20
N GLN A 88 20.24 3.94 22.39
CA GLN A 88 19.19 4.92 22.65
C GLN A 88 18.33 5.14 21.42
N LEU A 89 18.96 5.28 20.25
CA LEU A 89 18.25 5.45 18.99
C LEU A 89 17.40 4.21 18.69
N CYS A 90 17.96 3.00 18.78
CA CYS A 90 17.23 1.75 18.54
C CYS A 90 16.02 1.61 19.47
N ARG A 91 16.15 1.86 20.75
CA ARG A 91 15.03 1.82 21.71
C ARG A 91 13.93 2.82 21.35
N PHE A 92 14.30 4.02 20.97
CA PHE A 92 13.33 5.03 20.53
C PHE A 92 12.58 4.58 19.27
N LEU A 93 13.30 4.10 18.26
CA LEU A 93 12.69 3.63 17.02
C LEU A 93 11.77 2.41 17.25
N GLN A 94 12.18 1.49 18.13
CA GLN A 94 11.35 0.35 18.55
C GLN A 94 10.04 0.82 19.21
N GLN A 95 10.11 1.83 20.08
CA GLN A 95 8.89 2.41 20.69
C GLN A 95 7.97 3.06 19.65
N LEU A 96 8.54 3.70 18.64
CA LEU A 96 7.75 4.27 17.53
C LEU A 96 7.06 3.18 16.70
N ILE A 97 7.75 2.07 16.43
CA ILE A 97 7.18 0.90 15.74
C ILE A 97 6.04 0.29 16.57
N ASP A 98 6.29 0.03 17.87
CA ASP A 98 5.32 -0.57 18.79
C ASP A 98 4.04 0.31 18.95
N ALA A 99 4.19 1.62 18.79
CA ALA A 99 3.11 2.61 18.86
C ALA A 99 2.49 2.98 17.49
N ASP A 100 2.86 2.30 16.40
CA ASP A 100 2.46 2.63 15.01
C ASP A 100 2.61 4.12 14.66
N ARG A 101 3.70 4.75 15.15
CA ARG A 101 3.93 6.17 14.89
C ARG A 101 4.43 6.39 13.47
N LYS A 102 3.77 7.31 12.75
CA LYS A 102 4.05 7.59 11.35
C LYS A 102 5.12 8.68 11.22
N LEU A 103 6.37 8.25 11.26
CA LEU A 103 7.55 9.08 10.98
C LEU A 103 8.14 8.66 9.63
N THR A 104 8.29 9.61 8.69
CA THR A 104 8.79 9.33 7.33
C THR A 104 10.16 8.66 7.36
N ALA A 105 11.12 9.20 8.12
CA ALA A 105 12.44 8.62 8.26
C ALA A 105 12.43 7.18 8.83
N LEU A 106 11.50 6.85 9.74
CA LEU A 106 11.34 5.48 10.22
C LEU A 106 10.81 4.55 9.13
N LYS A 107 9.85 5.02 8.32
CA LYS A 107 9.35 4.22 7.19
C LYS A 107 10.44 3.94 6.15
N ASP A 108 11.29 4.93 5.89
CA ASP A 108 12.38 4.78 4.94
C ASP A 108 13.43 3.77 5.47
N LEU A 109 13.77 3.84 6.77
CA LEU A 109 14.63 2.86 7.42
C LEU A 109 14.05 1.45 7.39
N GLN A 110 12.75 1.30 7.70
CA GLN A 110 12.06 0.02 7.61
C GLN A 110 12.12 -0.53 6.18
N GLY A 111 11.93 0.33 5.18
CA GLY A 111 12.04 -0.05 3.76
C GLY A 111 13.42 -0.62 3.40
N LEU A 112 14.51 -0.03 3.91
CA LEU A 112 15.86 -0.54 3.70
C LEU A 112 16.08 -1.90 4.40
N ILE A 113 15.60 -2.05 5.63
CA ILE A 113 15.69 -3.31 6.38
C ILE A 113 14.89 -4.42 5.68
N TRP A 114 13.69 -4.11 5.17
CA TRP A 114 12.90 -5.09 4.41
C TRP A 114 13.58 -5.47 3.10
N ASN A 115 14.21 -4.50 2.42
CA ASN A 115 14.94 -4.77 1.18
C ASN A 115 16.04 -5.83 1.39
N GLU A 116 16.82 -5.73 2.47
CA GLU A 116 17.80 -6.77 2.83
C GLU A 116 17.10 -8.11 3.11
N GLY A 117 16.06 -8.11 3.96
CA GLY A 117 15.35 -9.33 4.31
C GLY A 117 14.74 -10.05 3.12
N TYR A 118 14.27 -9.31 2.12
CA TYR A 118 13.80 -9.89 0.87
C TYR A 118 14.96 -10.38 0.00
N ALA A 119 16.06 -9.62 -0.11
CA ALA A 119 17.23 -10.03 -0.89
C ALA A 119 17.88 -11.31 -0.33
N ASP A 120 17.90 -11.46 0.99
CA ASP A 120 18.44 -12.63 1.68
C ASP A 120 17.46 -13.83 1.70
N GLY A 121 16.22 -13.63 1.21
CA GLY A 121 15.18 -14.66 1.21
C GLY A 121 14.56 -14.94 2.60
N GLU A 122 14.84 -14.11 3.60
CA GLU A 122 14.22 -14.20 4.94
C GLU A 122 12.76 -13.73 4.93
N LEU A 123 12.39 -12.86 3.99
CA LEU A 123 11.04 -12.40 3.75
C LEU A 123 10.50 -12.93 2.41
N CYS A 124 9.23 -13.30 2.41
CA CYS A 124 8.48 -13.66 1.22
C CYS A 124 7.03 -13.22 1.41
N THR A 125 6.48 -12.47 0.47
CA THR A 125 5.11 -11.95 0.58
C THR A 125 4.09 -13.04 0.29
N PRO A 126 3.18 -13.38 1.22
CA PRO A 126 2.15 -14.39 1.03
C PRO A 126 0.93 -13.75 0.33
N LEU A 127 0.94 -13.65 -0.99
CA LEU A 127 -0.25 -13.25 -1.71
C LEU A 127 -1.33 -14.33 -1.60
N PHE A 128 -2.62 -13.92 -1.60
CA PHE A 128 -3.73 -14.88 -1.68
C PHE A 128 -3.65 -15.68 -2.99
N ASN A 129 -4.06 -16.95 -2.96
CA ASN A 129 -3.86 -17.89 -4.06
C ASN A 129 -4.52 -17.47 -5.38
N ASP A 130 -5.61 -16.72 -5.31
CA ASP A 130 -6.35 -16.20 -6.46
C ASP A 130 -5.69 -14.97 -7.11
N VAL A 131 -4.79 -14.30 -6.39
CA VAL A 131 -4.21 -13.02 -6.84
C VAL A 131 -3.27 -13.23 -8.03
N PRO A 132 -2.21 -14.06 -7.95
CA PRO A 132 -1.25 -14.17 -9.05
C PRO A 132 -1.89 -14.63 -10.38
N PRO A 133 -2.76 -15.66 -10.43
CA PRO A 133 -3.37 -16.08 -11.68
C PRO A 133 -4.32 -15.01 -12.24
N THR A 134 -5.05 -14.30 -11.37
CA THR A 134 -5.98 -13.26 -11.81
C THR A 134 -5.24 -12.05 -12.38
N LEU A 135 -4.16 -11.57 -11.71
CA LEU A 135 -3.35 -10.46 -12.22
C LEU A 135 -2.75 -10.79 -13.60
N LYS A 136 -2.21 -12.01 -13.77
CA LYS A 136 -1.66 -12.47 -15.06
C LYS A 136 -2.73 -12.51 -16.16
N ARG A 137 -3.94 -13.00 -15.84
CA ARG A 137 -5.06 -13.01 -16.77
C ARG A 137 -5.45 -11.59 -17.17
N TRP A 138 -5.70 -10.70 -16.21
CA TRP A 138 -6.08 -9.32 -16.50
C TRP A 138 -5.05 -8.57 -17.32
N HIS A 139 -3.77 -8.77 -17.01
CA HIS A 139 -2.68 -8.19 -17.80
C HIS A 139 -2.69 -8.73 -19.25
N ALA A 140 -2.89 -10.04 -19.43
CA ALA A 140 -2.98 -10.66 -20.76
C ALA A 140 -4.21 -10.19 -21.54
N ASP A 141 -5.33 -9.88 -20.86
CA ASP A 141 -6.55 -9.32 -21.43
C ASP A 141 -6.42 -7.80 -21.75
N GLY A 142 -5.26 -7.20 -21.47
CA GLY A 142 -4.96 -5.80 -21.80
C GLY A 142 -5.40 -4.79 -20.75
N LEU A 143 -5.86 -5.23 -19.55
CA LEU A 143 -6.19 -4.33 -18.45
C LEU A 143 -4.89 -3.71 -17.87
N GLN A 144 -4.95 -2.43 -17.56
CA GLN A 144 -3.87 -1.72 -16.87
C GLN A 144 -4.02 -1.92 -15.36
N LEU A 145 -2.99 -2.47 -14.73
CA LEU A 145 -3.01 -2.75 -13.29
C LEU A 145 -2.22 -1.68 -12.55
N ALA A 146 -2.77 -1.19 -11.46
CA ALA A 146 -2.12 -0.22 -10.59
C ALA A 146 -2.35 -0.57 -9.12
N VAL A 147 -1.47 -0.11 -8.26
CA VAL A 147 -1.56 -0.29 -6.81
C VAL A 147 -1.71 1.07 -6.12
N TYR A 148 -2.54 1.11 -5.09
CA TYR A 148 -2.65 2.27 -4.18
C TYR A 148 -2.66 1.81 -2.74
N SER A 149 -1.57 2.07 -2.01
CA SER A 149 -1.39 1.66 -0.63
C SER A 149 -0.83 2.80 0.23
N SER A 150 -0.96 2.69 1.55
CA SER A 150 -0.34 3.61 2.51
C SER A 150 1.17 3.38 2.68
N GLY A 151 1.69 2.23 2.26
CA GLY A 151 3.12 1.95 2.15
C GLY A 151 3.77 2.77 1.02
N SER A 152 5.08 3.08 1.14
CA SER A 152 5.81 3.75 0.07
C SER A 152 5.83 2.90 -1.20
N VAL A 153 5.93 3.55 -2.37
CA VAL A 153 6.04 2.84 -3.66
C VAL A 153 7.15 1.79 -3.63
N ALA A 154 8.31 2.11 -3.05
CA ALA A 154 9.42 1.16 -2.92
C ALA A 154 9.02 -0.08 -2.09
N ALA A 155 8.32 0.10 -0.96
CA ALA A 155 7.83 -1.02 -0.15
C ALA A 155 6.78 -1.85 -0.89
N GLN A 156 5.88 -1.22 -1.64
CA GLN A 156 4.90 -1.92 -2.47
C GLN A 156 5.60 -2.80 -3.52
N GLN A 157 6.61 -2.26 -4.20
CA GLN A 157 7.38 -2.99 -5.20
C GLN A 157 8.13 -4.17 -4.58
N LEU A 158 8.74 -4.02 -3.40
CA LEU A 158 9.35 -5.13 -2.69
C LEU A 158 8.35 -6.26 -2.41
N LEU A 159 7.14 -5.93 -1.97
CA LEU A 159 6.08 -6.92 -1.70
C LEU A 159 5.75 -7.77 -2.94
N TYR A 160 5.61 -7.13 -4.10
CA TYR A 160 5.24 -7.85 -5.32
C TYR A 160 6.43 -8.47 -6.04
N ALA A 161 7.64 -7.92 -5.92
CA ALA A 161 8.85 -8.51 -6.48
C ALA A 161 9.24 -9.82 -5.80
N HIS A 162 8.98 -9.92 -4.48
CA HIS A 162 9.36 -11.07 -3.66
C HIS A 162 8.14 -11.83 -3.12
N SER A 163 7.14 -12.04 -3.98
CA SER A 163 5.94 -12.77 -3.59
C SER A 163 6.14 -14.29 -3.64
N ASN A 164 5.24 -15.02 -2.98
CA ASN A 164 5.16 -16.49 -3.05
C ASN A 164 4.88 -17.04 -4.47
N ALA A 165 4.63 -16.15 -5.45
CA ALA A 165 4.42 -16.49 -6.86
C ALA A 165 5.52 -15.92 -7.78
N GLY A 166 6.64 -15.45 -7.19
CA GLY A 166 7.75 -14.76 -7.86
C GLY A 166 7.49 -13.28 -8.07
N ASP A 167 8.26 -12.66 -8.96
CA ASP A 167 8.15 -11.24 -9.27
C ASP A 167 6.93 -10.96 -10.15
N LEU A 168 6.00 -10.18 -9.60
CA LEU A 168 4.78 -9.73 -10.27
C LEU A 168 4.83 -8.22 -10.62
N CYS A 169 5.89 -7.49 -10.28
CA CYS A 169 6.01 -6.07 -10.60
C CYS A 169 5.82 -5.75 -12.09
N PRO A 170 6.30 -6.58 -13.05
CA PRO A 170 6.10 -6.31 -14.47
C PRO A 170 4.64 -6.28 -14.94
N LEU A 171 3.70 -6.79 -14.13
CA LEU A 171 2.28 -6.75 -14.46
C LEU A 171 1.63 -5.38 -14.19
N PHE A 172 2.28 -4.53 -13.38
CA PHE A 172 1.73 -3.25 -12.97
C PHE A 172 2.28 -2.09 -13.79
N SER A 173 1.38 -1.21 -14.23
CA SER A 173 1.72 -0.01 -15.00
C SER A 173 1.94 1.23 -14.11
N ALA A 174 1.42 1.23 -12.88
CA ALA A 174 1.54 2.38 -11.97
C ALA A 174 1.44 1.98 -10.48
N TRP A 175 2.06 2.82 -9.65
CA TRP A 175 2.12 2.67 -8.20
C TRP A 175 1.82 4.00 -7.53
N PHE A 176 0.91 3.99 -6.56
CA PHE A 176 0.48 5.17 -5.82
C PHE A 176 0.61 4.95 -4.32
N ASP A 177 1.07 5.96 -3.61
CA ASP A 177 1.15 5.99 -2.15
C ASP A 177 0.48 7.25 -1.59
N THR A 178 0.65 7.53 -0.30
CA THR A 178 0.06 8.69 0.37
C THR A 178 0.55 10.05 -0.15
N ARG A 179 1.55 10.09 -1.05
CA ARG A 179 1.93 11.32 -1.78
C ARG A 179 0.89 11.69 -2.83
N SER A 180 0.09 10.74 -3.30
CA SER A 180 -1.08 11.01 -4.14
C SER A 180 -2.29 11.51 -3.34
N GLY A 181 -2.18 11.57 -2.02
CA GLY A 181 -3.19 12.01 -1.07
C GLY A 181 -3.63 10.92 -0.08
N PRO A 182 -4.49 11.25 0.88
CA PRO A 182 -5.08 10.28 1.80
C PRO A 182 -6.05 9.34 1.08
N LYS A 183 -6.02 8.04 1.40
CA LYS A 183 -6.91 7.03 0.76
C LYS A 183 -8.40 7.23 1.06
N GLN A 184 -8.74 8.03 2.07
CA GLN A 184 -10.13 8.37 2.44
C GLN A 184 -10.60 9.70 1.83
N ASP A 185 -9.77 10.34 0.99
CA ASP A 185 -10.12 11.59 0.30
C ASP A 185 -10.47 11.32 -1.16
N PRO A 186 -11.70 11.66 -1.63
CA PRO A 186 -12.08 11.54 -3.04
C PRO A 186 -11.11 12.24 -4.00
N ALA A 187 -10.50 13.37 -3.60
CA ALA A 187 -9.56 14.08 -4.45
C ALA A 187 -8.34 13.24 -4.84
N SER A 188 -7.90 12.32 -3.97
CA SER A 188 -6.79 11.41 -4.24
C SER A 188 -7.07 10.50 -5.43
N TYR A 189 -8.28 9.98 -5.55
CA TYR A 189 -8.68 9.11 -6.66
C TYR A 189 -8.82 9.87 -7.98
N LEU A 190 -9.22 11.13 -7.94
CA LEU A 190 -9.23 11.99 -9.14
C LEU A 190 -7.80 12.28 -9.61
N LEU A 191 -6.85 12.52 -8.69
CA LEU A 191 -5.43 12.67 -9.04
C LEU A 191 -4.86 11.39 -9.66
N ILE A 192 -5.21 10.22 -9.12
CA ILE A 192 -4.83 8.92 -9.68
C ILE A 192 -5.42 8.74 -11.08
N ALA A 193 -6.70 9.01 -11.29
CA ALA A 193 -7.35 8.89 -12.60
C ALA A 193 -6.69 9.82 -13.64
N ASN A 194 -6.36 11.06 -13.24
CA ASN A 194 -5.63 12.00 -14.08
C ASN A 194 -4.22 11.51 -14.41
N SER A 195 -3.49 10.94 -13.42
CA SER A 195 -2.16 10.38 -13.62
C SER A 195 -2.17 9.17 -14.58
N LEU A 196 -3.24 8.36 -14.52
CA LEU A 196 -3.45 7.24 -15.43
C LEU A 196 -3.99 7.68 -16.81
N ALA A 197 -4.28 8.98 -16.99
CA ALA A 197 -4.87 9.55 -18.20
C ALA A 197 -6.19 8.83 -18.64
N VAL A 198 -7.01 8.44 -17.66
CA VAL A 198 -8.25 7.68 -17.90
C VAL A 198 -9.43 8.29 -17.12
N SER A 199 -10.64 8.13 -17.64
CA SER A 199 -11.86 8.51 -16.91
C SER A 199 -12.02 7.65 -15.65
N ALA A 200 -12.37 8.29 -14.52
CA ALA A 200 -12.65 7.62 -13.25
C ALA A 200 -13.61 6.43 -13.39
N ALA A 201 -14.65 6.58 -14.24
CA ALA A 201 -15.65 5.52 -14.50
C ALA A 201 -15.07 4.25 -15.15
N LYS A 202 -13.84 4.31 -15.72
CA LYS A 202 -13.15 3.15 -16.30
C LYS A 202 -12.16 2.48 -15.33
N ILE A 203 -12.06 2.97 -14.11
CA ILE A 203 -11.20 2.40 -13.08
C ILE A 203 -12.08 1.60 -12.10
N LEU A 204 -11.68 0.37 -11.83
CA LEU A 204 -12.21 -0.44 -10.74
C LEU A 204 -11.24 -0.37 -9.58
N PHE A 205 -11.68 0.11 -8.42
CA PHE A 205 -10.91 0.05 -7.18
C PHE A 205 -11.39 -1.12 -6.31
N VAL A 206 -10.44 -1.92 -5.84
CA VAL A 206 -10.70 -3.07 -4.95
C VAL A 206 -9.96 -2.84 -3.63
N SER A 207 -10.68 -2.85 -2.52
CA SER A 207 -10.15 -2.67 -1.17
C SER A 207 -11.02 -3.39 -0.13
N ASP A 208 -10.47 -3.67 1.04
CA ASP A 208 -11.20 -4.17 2.22
C ASP A 208 -11.71 -3.03 3.13
N SER A 209 -11.38 -1.78 2.82
CA SER A 209 -11.74 -0.60 3.61
C SER A 209 -12.96 0.12 3.05
N LEU A 210 -14.05 0.18 3.81
CA LEU A 210 -15.27 0.90 3.41
C LEU A 210 -15.00 2.39 3.19
N ALA A 211 -14.22 3.02 4.06
CA ALA A 211 -13.92 4.44 3.95
C ALA A 211 -13.17 4.79 2.66
N GLU A 212 -12.28 3.90 2.21
CA GLU A 212 -11.55 4.04 0.94
C GLU A 212 -12.48 3.83 -0.26
N LEU A 213 -13.31 2.79 -0.21
CA LEU A 213 -14.29 2.52 -1.26
C LEU A 213 -15.32 3.65 -1.41
N ASP A 214 -15.77 4.22 -0.28
CA ASP A 214 -16.68 5.37 -0.28
C ASP A 214 -16.04 6.59 -0.96
N ALA A 215 -14.78 6.87 -0.65
CA ALA A 215 -14.03 7.97 -1.27
C ALA A 215 -13.82 7.73 -2.78
N ALA A 216 -13.44 6.51 -3.17
CA ALA A 216 -13.27 6.12 -4.57
C ALA A 216 -14.59 6.24 -5.35
N GLN A 217 -15.69 5.76 -4.79
CA GLN A 217 -17.02 5.84 -5.41
C GLN A 217 -17.48 7.30 -5.55
N ALA A 218 -17.22 8.14 -4.55
CA ALA A 218 -17.54 9.57 -4.62
C ALA A 218 -16.77 10.29 -5.74
N SER A 219 -15.61 9.76 -6.15
CA SER A 219 -14.81 10.26 -7.28
C SER A 219 -15.25 9.68 -8.64
N GLY A 220 -16.24 8.80 -8.65
CA GLY A 220 -16.76 8.19 -9.87
C GLY A 220 -16.09 6.87 -10.28
N LEU A 221 -15.24 6.30 -9.45
CA LEU A 221 -14.67 4.95 -9.69
C LEU A 221 -15.72 3.86 -9.44
N ALA A 222 -15.61 2.76 -10.18
CA ALA A 222 -16.27 1.52 -9.80
C ALA A 222 -15.54 0.90 -8.59
N THR A 223 -16.29 0.23 -7.71
CA THR A 223 -15.71 -0.30 -6.46
C THR A 223 -16.11 -1.76 -6.21
N ARG A 224 -15.23 -2.51 -5.55
CA ARG A 224 -15.51 -3.84 -5.00
C ARG A 224 -14.92 -3.95 -3.60
N PHE A 225 -15.73 -4.47 -2.70
CA PHE A 225 -15.28 -4.77 -1.35
C PHE A 225 -14.65 -6.16 -1.31
N SER A 226 -13.37 -6.22 -0.95
CA SER A 226 -12.60 -7.46 -0.78
C SER A 226 -12.82 -8.02 0.61
N ARG A 227 -13.51 -9.17 0.74
CA ARG A 227 -13.64 -9.87 2.00
C ARG A 227 -12.68 -11.04 2.05
N ARG A 228 -11.66 -10.95 2.87
CA ARG A 228 -10.69 -12.01 3.11
C ARG A 228 -10.79 -12.49 4.55
N ALA A 229 -10.38 -13.72 4.78
CA ALA A 229 -10.25 -14.23 6.14
C ALA A 229 -9.22 -13.41 6.93
N GLY A 230 -9.58 -12.94 8.11
CA GLY A 230 -8.71 -12.13 8.96
C GLY A 230 -8.81 -10.62 8.74
N ASN A 231 -9.58 -10.14 7.75
CA ASN A 231 -9.85 -8.71 7.61
C ASN A 231 -10.67 -8.20 8.80
N PRO A 232 -10.40 -6.99 9.29
CA PRO A 232 -11.16 -6.39 10.38
C PRO A 232 -12.60 -6.08 10.00
N GLU A 233 -12.84 -5.64 8.75
CA GLU A 233 -14.17 -5.38 8.22
C GLU A 233 -14.66 -6.58 7.41
N GLN A 234 -15.90 -7.01 7.67
CA GLN A 234 -16.52 -8.16 7.02
C GLN A 234 -17.79 -7.82 6.23
N HIS A 235 -18.35 -6.63 6.47
CA HIS A 235 -19.58 -6.18 5.83
C HIS A 235 -19.28 -5.20 4.69
N PRO A 236 -19.80 -5.44 3.48
CA PRO A 236 -19.46 -4.63 2.30
C PRO A 236 -20.17 -3.26 2.28
N GLY A 237 -21.00 -2.93 3.26
CA GLY A 237 -21.81 -1.72 3.21
C GLY A 237 -22.67 -1.67 1.94
N ARG A 238 -22.48 -0.62 1.14
CA ARG A 238 -23.20 -0.44 -0.15
C ARG A 238 -22.42 -0.98 -1.37
N HIS A 239 -21.20 -1.50 -1.15
CA HIS A 239 -20.35 -1.97 -2.24
C HIS A 239 -20.59 -3.44 -2.56
N ASN A 240 -20.39 -3.82 -3.82
CA ASN A 240 -20.49 -5.21 -4.22
C ASN A 240 -19.33 -6.01 -3.62
N LEU A 241 -19.67 -7.11 -2.95
CA LEU A 241 -18.74 -8.01 -2.27
C LEU A 241 -18.07 -8.95 -3.26
N ILE A 242 -16.79 -9.19 -3.03
CA ILE A 242 -16.03 -10.33 -3.59
C ILE A 242 -15.26 -11.03 -2.48
N ASN A 243 -15.12 -12.34 -2.55
CA ASN A 243 -14.26 -13.15 -1.70
C ASN A 243 -12.95 -13.56 -2.41
N SER A 244 -12.94 -13.41 -3.73
CA SER A 244 -11.82 -13.73 -4.61
C SER A 244 -11.80 -12.76 -5.79
N LEU A 245 -10.60 -12.39 -6.25
CA LEU A 245 -10.46 -11.61 -7.49
C LEU A 245 -10.94 -12.37 -8.72
N GLU A 246 -10.96 -13.71 -8.66
CA GLU A 246 -11.48 -14.55 -9.75
C GLU A 246 -12.97 -14.35 -10.05
N GLU A 247 -13.74 -13.84 -9.07
CA GLU A 247 -15.16 -13.52 -9.26
C GLU A 247 -15.36 -12.33 -10.23
N LEU A 248 -14.29 -11.55 -10.51
CA LEU A 248 -14.36 -10.38 -11.37
C LEU A 248 -14.13 -10.75 -12.84
N GLN A 249 -15.20 -10.68 -13.61
CA GLN A 249 -15.19 -10.79 -15.07
C GLN A 249 -15.17 -9.36 -15.65
N LEU A 250 -14.00 -8.89 -16.09
CA LEU A 250 -13.76 -7.49 -16.50
C LEU A 250 -13.57 -7.32 -18.02
N SER A 251 -13.54 -8.42 -18.78
CA SER A 251 -13.42 -8.44 -20.24
C SER A 251 -14.76 -8.42 -20.93
#